data_9afebf4aba02c51ca4aa892e56f3870a
#
_entry.id   9afebf4aba02c51ca4aa892e56f3870a
#
_cell.length_a   1.000
_cell.length_b   1.000
_cell.length_c   1.000
_cell.angle_alpha   90.00
_cell.angle_beta   90.00
_cell.angle_gamma   90.00
#
_symmetry.space_group_name_H-M   'P 1'
#
loop_
_entity.id
_entity.type
_entity.pdbx_description
1 polymer ?
#
loop_
_entity_poly.entity_id
_entity_poly.type
_entity_poly.pdbx_seq_one_letter_code
_entity_poly.pdbx_strand_id
1 'polypeptide(L)'
;MIIDISCYPTDQVDLAWCHEGEPYTMDRLLETMDGPYFVNGKPRRIDKAFIQPPQGNTIYTWTDGDKDGRQSIDDYMAYTLKCVRKHPDRFIGCFVYNPRCGVKNGVEAIERYVKEHGFKMVQMQANMHAYRPDRALDWVRPAFEKCAELGVPVVTTVAVRKRGL
;
A
#
# COMPACT_ATOMS: atom_id res chain seq x y z
N MET A 1 9.09 18.86 9.32
CA MET A 1 8.45 17.51 9.25
C MET A 1 8.91 16.85 7.96
N ILE A 2 9.39 15.62 8.05
CA ILE A 2 9.78 14.77 6.92
C ILE A 2 8.81 13.59 6.87
N ILE A 3 8.22 13.33 5.71
CA ILE A 3 7.27 12.23 5.52
C ILE A 3 7.80 11.34 4.38
N ASP A 4 7.96 10.04 4.67
CA ASP A 4 8.18 9.03 3.63
C ASP A 4 6.82 8.57 3.09
N ILE A 5 6.69 8.49 1.77
CA ILE A 5 5.40 8.17 1.13
C ILE A 5 5.25 6.71 0.67
N SER A 6 6.26 5.87 0.88
CA SER A 6 6.25 4.52 0.29
C SER A 6 7.00 3.49 1.13
N CYS A 7 6.43 3.11 2.27
CA CYS A 7 7.00 2.10 3.15
C CYS A 7 6.13 0.84 3.19
N TYR A 8 6.78 -0.33 3.30
CA TYR A 8 6.15 -1.64 3.16
C TYR A 8 6.51 -2.58 4.34
N PRO A 9 6.13 -2.24 5.58
CA PRO A 9 6.38 -3.14 6.70
C PRO A 9 5.53 -4.40 6.58
N THR A 10 6.13 -5.53 7.01
CA THR A 10 5.47 -6.84 7.00
C THR A 10 5.98 -7.69 8.16
N ASP A 11 5.16 -8.62 8.63
CA ASP A 11 5.55 -9.69 9.55
C ASP A 11 5.73 -11.05 8.84
N GLN A 12 5.64 -11.07 7.51
CA GLN A 12 5.76 -12.28 6.70
C GLN A 12 7.18 -12.40 6.12
N VAL A 13 7.80 -13.56 6.32
CA VAL A 13 9.16 -13.85 5.86
C VAL A 13 9.23 -14.15 4.36
N ASP A 14 8.16 -14.69 3.79
CA ASP A 14 8.13 -15.18 2.41
C ASP A 14 7.96 -14.08 1.34
N LEU A 15 7.92 -12.82 1.75
CA LEU A 15 7.77 -11.72 0.82
C LEU A 15 9.14 -11.25 0.32
N ALA A 16 9.20 -10.90 -0.96
CA ALA A 16 10.42 -10.49 -1.67
C ALA A 16 11.17 -9.28 -1.09
N TRP A 17 10.64 -8.66 -0.06
CA TRP A 17 11.19 -7.50 0.64
C TRP A 17 11.86 -7.85 1.96
N CYS A 18 12.06 -9.16 2.23
CA CYS A 18 12.81 -9.58 3.40
C CYS A 18 14.31 -9.32 3.18
N HIS A 19 14.93 -8.64 4.09
CA HIS A 19 16.38 -8.50 4.15
C HIS A 19 16.96 -9.65 4.98
N GLU A 20 17.88 -10.41 4.40
CA GLU A 20 18.61 -11.47 5.12
C GLU A 20 17.72 -12.57 5.74
N GLY A 21 16.55 -12.83 5.15
CA GLY A 21 15.62 -13.85 5.65
C GLY A 21 14.75 -13.43 6.81
N GLU A 22 14.79 -12.15 7.21
CA GLU A 22 13.94 -11.62 8.27
C GLU A 22 12.89 -10.64 7.73
N PRO A 23 11.66 -10.60 8.30
CA PRO A 23 10.64 -9.68 7.88
C PRO A 23 11.02 -8.24 8.25
N TYR A 24 10.67 -7.29 7.39
CA TYR A 24 10.81 -5.87 7.67
C TYR A 24 9.63 -5.36 8.50
N THR A 25 9.67 -5.64 9.80
CA THR A 25 8.58 -5.35 10.73
C THR A 25 8.37 -3.85 10.97
N MET A 26 7.23 -3.49 11.59
CA MET A 26 6.98 -2.10 11.99
C MET A 26 8.03 -1.57 12.97
N ASP A 27 8.56 -2.40 13.87
CA ASP A 27 9.56 -1.97 14.84
C ASP A 27 10.87 -1.64 14.12
N ARG A 28 11.29 -2.47 13.15
CA ARG A 28 12.44 -2.20 12.30
C ARG A 28 12.25 -0.95 11.42
N LEU A 29 11.04 -0.70 10.93
CA LEU A 29 10.73 0.53 10.21
C LEU A 29 10.85 1.75 11.13
N LEU A 30 10.38 1.68 12.37
CA LEU A 30 10.54 2.77 13.35
C LEU A 30 12.01 3.08 13.63
N GLU A 31 12.83 2.04 13.86
CA GLU A 31 14.28 2.20 14.01
C GLU A 31 14.90 2.88 12.80
N THR A 32 14.52 2.45 11.58
CA THR A 32 14.97 3.08 10.35
C THR A 32 14.52 4.55 10.28
N MET A 33 13.28 4.86 10.63
CA MET A 33 12.77 6.24 10.62
C MET A 33 13.48 7.15 11.63
N ASP A 34 13.91 6.62 12.75
CA ASP A 34 14.59 7.41 13.79
C ASP A 34 16.03 7.76 13.42
N GLY A 35 16.61 7.09 12.44
CA GLY A 35 17.88 7.45 11.83
C GLY A 35 19.11 7.08 12.66
N PRO A 36 20.23 7.83 12.47
CA PRO A 36 20.33 9.25 12.07
C PRO A 36 20.43 9.48 10.56
N TYR A 37 19.64 10.40 10.05
CA TYR A 37 19.83 10.95 8.70
C TYR A 37 20.46 12.33 8.79
N PHE A 38 21.25 12.71 7.76
CA PHE A 38 21.86 14.04 7.69
C PHE A 38 21.39 14.78 6.46
N VAL A 39 20.76 15.92 6.68
CA VAL A 39 20.35 16.84 5.60
C VAL A 39 21.08 18.16 5.80
N ASN A 40 21.92 18.53 4.85
CA ASN A 40 22.77 19.72 4.94
C ASN A 40 23.61 19.74 6.23
N GLY A 41 24.20 18.60 6.60
CA GLY A 41 25.04 18.43 7.80
C GLY A 41 24.30 18.47 9.13
N LYS A 42 22.97 18.55 9.13
CA LYS A 42 22.15 18.54 10.36
C LYS A 42 21.44 17.21 10.53
N PRO A 43 21.44 16.62 11.74
CA PRO A 43 20.72 15.38 11.99
C PRO A 43 19.20 15.58 11.80
N ARG A 44 18.57 14.63 11.16
CA ARG A 44 17.12 14.58 10.88
C ARG A 44 16.62 13.16 11.11
N ARG A 45 15.32 13.05 11.31
CA ARG A 45 14.60 11.78 11.31
C ARG A 45 13.40 11.88 10.37
N ILE A 46 12.86 10.74 9.97
CA ILE A 46 11.57 10.68 9.28
C ILE A 46 10.49 10.78 10.34
N ASP A 47 9.68 11.83 10.29
CA ASP A 47 8.65 12.07 11.30
C ASP A 47 7.47 11.12 11.14
N LYS A 48 7.02 10.91 9.89
CA LYS A 48 5.89 10.03 9.55
C LYS A 48 6.20 9.21 8.30
N ALA A 49 5.52 8.07 8.16
CA ALA A 49 5.55 7.26 6.95
C ALA A 49 4.14 6.88 6.50
N PHE A 50 3.88 6.97 5.20
CA PHE A 50 2.77 6.26 4.59
C PHE A 50 3.14 4.79 4.45
N ILE A 51 2.36 3.93 5.07
CA ILE A 51 2.61 2.50 5.08
C ILE A 51 1.50 1.75 4.36
N GLN A 52 1.90 0.69 3.70
CA GLN A 52 1.05 -0.18 2.90
C GLN A 52 1.61 -1.60 2.91
N PRO A 53 0.80 -2.63 2.58
CA PRO A 53 1.31 -3.98 2.51
C PRO A 53 2.29 -4.13 1.35
N PRO A 54 3.31 -4.99 1.49
CA PRO A 54 4.22 -5.34 0.41
C PRO A 54 3.46 -6.06 -0.71
N GLN A 55 3.78 -5.74 -1.95
CA GLN A 55 2.96 -6.15 -3.10
C GLN A 55 3.54 -7.32 -3.89
N GLY A 56 4.62 -7.92 -3.42
CA GLY A 56 5.37 -8.93 -4.17
C GLY A 56 4.56 -10.15 -4.59
N ASN A 57 4.35 -11.08 -3.67
CA ASN A 57 3.76 -12.38 -3.99
C ASN A 57 2.23 -12.41 -3.93
N THR A 58 1.59 -11.37 -3.44
CA THR A 58 0.13 -11.30 -3.25
C THR A 58 -0.66 -11.25 -4.56
N ILE A 59 0.00 -11.01 -5.69
CA ILE A 59 -0.64 -11.07 -7.02
C ILE A 59 -1.30 -12.44 -7.27
N TYR A 60 -0.69 -13.49 -6.78
CA TYR A 60 -1.13 -14.86 -7.05
C TYR A 60 -2.15 -15.38 -6.05
N THR A 61 -2.14 -14.89 -4.83
CA THR A 61 -3.07 -15.34 -3.77
C THR A 61 -4.47 -14.75 -3.93
N TRP A 62 -4.60 -13.65 -4.66
CA TRP A 62 -5.87 -12.94 -4.82
C TRP A 62 -6.76 -13.47 -5.93
N THR A 63 -6.28 -14.42 -6.72
CA THR A 63 -7.02 -14.96 -7.86
C THR A 63 -7.69 -16.31 -7.61
N ASP A 64 -7.30 -17.02 -6.56
CA ASP A 64 -7.56 -18.46 -6.50
C ASP A 64 -8.61 -18.93 -5.49
N GLY A 65 -9.36 -18.08 -4.82
CA GLY A 65 -10.29 -18.71 -3.89
C GLY A 65 -11.35 -17.87 -3.23
N ASP A 66 -11.23 -16.60 -3.25
CA ASP A 66 -12.20 -15.76 -2.56
C ASP A 66 -13.26 -15.26 -3.53
N LYS A 67 -14.44 -15.87 -3.47
CA LYS A 67 -15.55 -15.57 -4.38
C LYS A 67 -16.13 -14.17 -4.21
N ASP A 68 -15.86 -13.50 -3.08
CA ASP A 68 -16.30 -12.13 -2.82
C ASP A 68 -15.15 -11.11 -2.74
N GLY A 69 -13.89 -11.54 -2.74
CA GLY A 69 -12.69 -10.70 -2.70
C GLY A 69 -12.54 -9.83 -1.45
N ARG A 70 -13.52 -9.81 -0.57
CA ARG A 70 -13.57 -8.90 0.57
C ARG A 70 -12.68 -9.37 1.71
N GLN A 71 -12.74 -10.64 2.00
CA GLN A 71 -11.91 -11.25 3.05
C GLN A 71 -10.43 -11.13 2.70
N SER A 72 -10.08 -11.41 1.45
CA SER A 72 -8.72 -11.27 0.95
C SER A 72 -8.19 -9.83 1.05
N ILE A 73 -9.04 -8.81 0.82
CA ILE A 73 -8.68 -7.40 1.00
C ILE A 73 -8.35 -7.13 2.46
N ASP A 74 -9.18 -7.58 3.38
CA ASP A 74 -9.00 -7.31 4.80
C ASP A 74 -7.78 -8.06 5.37
N ASP A 75 -7.60 -9.32 5.01
CA ASP A 75 -6.41 -10.10 5.39
C ASP A 75 -5.11 -9.44 4.88
N TYR A 76 -5.13 -8.97 3.64
CA TYR A 76 -3.99 -8.27 3.06
C TYR A 76 -3.66 -6.95 3.75
N MET A 77 -4.68 -6.21 4.15
CA MET A 77 -4.51 -4.94 4.83
C MET A 77 -4.30 -5.06 6.35
N ALA A 78 -4.47 -6.26 6.92
CA ALA A 78 -4.51 -6.47 8.36
C ALA A 78 -3.26 -5.97 9.10
N TYR A 79 -2.07 -6.30 8.59
CA TYR A 79 -0.83 -5.86 9.23
C TYR A 79 -0.64 -4.35 9.14
N THR A 80 -0.94 -3.74 8.00
CA THR A 80 -0.90 -2.28 7.84
C THR A 80 -1.84 -1.59 8.82
N LEU A 81 -3.06 -2.09 8.95
CA LEU A 81 -4.04 -1.56 9.90
C LEU A 81 -3.56 -1.71 11.36
N LYS A 82 -2.96 -2.85 11.70
CA LYS A 82 -2.33 -3.07 13.01
C LYS A 82 -1.24 -2.03 13.30
N CYS A 83 -0.36 -1.77 12.33
CA CYS A 83 0.72 -0.79 12.45
C CYS A 83 0.18 0.63 12.69
N VAL A 84 -0.80 1.07 11.87
CA VAL A 84 -1.44 2.40 12.00
C VAL A 84 -2.10 2.56 13.36
N ARG A 85 -2.81 1.54 13.83
CA ARG A 85 -3.47 1.58 15.15
C ARG A 85 -2.48 1.64 16.31
N LYS A 86 -1.35 0.95 16.20
CA LYS A 86 -0.32 0.92 17.25
C LYS A 86 0.48 2.22 17.31
N HIS A 87 0.73 2.86 16.19
CA HIS A 87 1.57 4.06 16.09
C HIS A 87 0.92 5.15 15.20
N PRO A 88 -0.24 5.70 15.57
CA PRO A 88 -0.99 6.66 14.75
C PRO A 88 -0.29 8.02 14.59
N ASP A 89 0.66 8.31 15.46
CA ASP A 89 1.52 9.50 15.40
C ASP A 89 2.67 9.36 14.39
N ARG A 90 3.06 8.12 14.05
CA ARG A 90 4.17 7.81 13.14
C ARG A 90 3.72 7.26 11.80
N PHE A 91 2.65 6.49 11.76
CA PHE A 91 2.18 5.79 10.56
C PHE A 91 0.87 6.36 10.03
N ILE A 92 0.82 6.53 8.72
CA ILE A 92 -0.36 6.93 7.96
C ILE A 92 -0.71 5.78 7.02
N GLY A 93 -1.94 5.29 7.06
CA GLY A 93 -2.36 4.19 6.22
C GLY A 93 -2.51 4.60 4.76
N CYS A 94 -1.96 3.77 3.86
CA CYS A 94 -2.21 3.79 2.43
C CYS A 94 -2.94 2.51 2.04
N PHE A 95 -4.13 2.66 1.46
CA PHE A 95 -4.90 1.52 0.97
C PHE A 95 -4.38 1.10 -0.41
N VAL A 96 -4.22 -0.20 -0.63
CA VAL A 96 -3.82 -0.73 -1.93
C VAL A 96 -5.05 -1.24 -2.67
N TYR A 97 -5.39 -0.56 -3.76
CA TYR A 97 -6.49 -0.98 -4.62
C TYR A 97 -6.01 -1.98 -5.69
N ASN A 98 -6.68 -3.12 -5.72
CA ASN A 98 -6.48 -4.12 -6.77
C ASN A 98 -7.84 -4.46 -7.43
N PRO A 99 -8.06 -4.08 -8.69
CA PRO A 99 -9.33 -4.34 -9.38
C PRO A 99 -9.64 -5.83 -9.59
N ARG A 100 -8.63 -6.71 -9.47
CA ARG A 100 -8.83 -8.16 -9.57
C ARG A 100 -9.58 -8.76 -8.40
N CYS A 101 -9.64 -8.06 -7.26
CA CYS A 101 -10.48 -8.43 -6.12
C CYS A 101 -11.97 -8.05 -6.31
N GLY A 102 -12.34 -7.65 -7.53
CA GLY A 102 -13.64 -7.10 -7.84
C GLY A 102 -13.68 -5.58 -7.67
N VAL A 103 -14.07 -4.88 -8.73
CA VAL A 103 -14.10 -3.41 -8.75
C VAL A 103 -15.00 -2.87 -7.63
N LYS A 104 -16.20 -3.42 -7.50
CA LYS A 104 -17.16 -3.00 -6.47
C LYS A 104 -16.59 -3.18 -5.05
N ASN A 105 -16.08 -4.36 -4.74
CA ASN A 105 -15.49 -4.67 -3.43
C ASN A 105 -14.31 -3.75 -3.11
N GLY A 106 -13.46 -3.49 -4.10
CA GLY A 106 -12.31 -2.59 -3.94
C GLY A 106 -12.72 -1.14 -3.68
N VAL A 107 -13.74 -0.63 -4.37
CA VAL A 107 -14.26 0.74 -4.18
C VAL A 107 -14.94 0.88 -2.80
N GLU A 108 -15.73 -0.09 -2.39
CA GLU A 108 -16.33 -0.13 -1.04
C GLU A 108 -15.24 -0.20 0.05
N ALA A 109 -14.18 -0.96 -0.19
CA ALA A 109 -13.04 -1.03 0.72
C ALA A 109 -12.27 0.31 0.81
N ILE A 110 -12.06 1.03 -0.31
CA ILE A 110 -11.48 2.38 -0.28
C ILE A 110 -12.28 3.27 0.67
N GLU A 111 -13.60 3.32 0.50
CA GLU A 111 -14.47 4.16 1.34
C GLU A 111 -14.35 3.77 2.82
N ARG A 112 -14.42 2.49 3.12
CA ARG A 112 -14.32 1.96 4.49
C ARG A 112 -12.98 2.30 5.13
N TYR A 113 -11.85 2.02 4.45
CA TYR A 113 -10.52 2.28 5.00
C TYR A 113 -10.26 3.77 5.21
N VAL A 114 -10.78 4.64 4.34
CA VAL A 114 -10.66 6.09 4.51
C VAL A 114 -11.54 6.60 5.65
N LYS A 115 -12.83 6.24 5.68
CA LYS A 115 -13.79 6.78 6.65
C LYS A 115 -13.66 6.17 8.04
N GLU A 116 -13.49 4.84 8.13
CA GLU A 116 -13.51 4.13 9.41
C GLU A 116 -12.11 3.94 10.02
N HIS A 117 -11.08 3.81 9.18
CA HIS A 117 -9.72 3.57 9.62
C HIS A 117 -8.79 4.76 9.43
N GLY A 118 -9.28 5.85 8.85
CA GLY A 118 -8.54 7.10 8.75
C GLY A 118 -7.38 7.09 7.75
N PHE A 119 -7.40 6.16 6.79
CA PHE A 119 -6.38 6.10 5.74
C PHE A 119 -6.42 7.36 4.88
N LYS A 120 -5.25 7.81 4.42
CA LYS A 120 -5.09 9.12 3.77
C LYS A 120 -4.57 9.05 2.34
N MET A 121 -4.37 7.86 1.81
CA MET A 121 -3.86 7.67 0.46
C MET A 121 -4.36 6.33 -0.10
N VAL A 122 -4.49 6.26 -1.41
CA VAL A 122 -4.75 5.01 -2.14
C VAL A 122 -3.62 4.79 -3.13
N GLN A 123 -3.08 3.58 -3.16
CA GLN A 123 -2.10 3.17 -4.16
C GLN A 123 -2.71 2.23 -5.18
N MET A 124 -2.37 2.46 -6.45
CA MET A 124 -2.72 1.61 -7.58
C MET A 124 -1.43 1.19 -8.31
N GLN A 125 -1.18 -0.12 -8.37
CA GLN A 125 0.03 -0.64 -9.01
C GLN A 125 -0.31 -1.53 -10.19
N ALA A 126 -0.48 -0.91 -11.35
CA ALA A 126 -0.88 -1.60 -12.57
C ALA A 126 0.08 -2.73 -12.99
N ASN A 127 1.37 -2.52 -12.81
CA ASN A 127 2.40 -3.51 -13.13
C ASN A 127 2.38 -4.72 -12.20
N MET A 128 2.16 -4.49 -10.90
CA MET A 128 2.12 -5.57 -9.90
C MET A 128 0.80 -6.35 -9.97
N HIS A 129 -0.30 -5.69 -10.25
CA HIS A 129 -1.60 -6.32 -10.38
C HIS A 129 -1.92 -6.80 -11.80
N ALA A 130 -0.91 -6.77 -12.70
CA ALA A 130 -0.97 -7.29 -14.06
C ALA A 130 -2.15 -6.78 -14.89
N TYR A 131 -2.45 -5.47 -14.81
CA TYR A 131 -3.41 -4.83 -15.70
C TYR A 131 -2.78 -3.62 -16.40
N ARG A 132 -3.34 -3.26 -17.54
CA ARG A 132 -2.94 -2.06 -18.30
C ARG A 132 -3.96 -0.96 -18.05
N PRO A 133 -3.57 0.19 -17.46
CA PRO A 133 -4.50 1.27 -17.13
C PRO A 133 -5.25 1.79 -18.36
N ASP A 134 -4.59 1.87 -19.52
CA ASP A 134 -5.15 2.32 -20.78
C ASP A 134 -6.23 1.38 -21.37
N ARG A 135 -6.25 0.12 -20.93
CA ARG A 135 -7.21 -0.89 -21.38
C ARG A 135 -8.18 -1.34 -20.29
N ALA A 136 -7.94 -0.89 -19.06
CA ALA A 136 -8.72 -1.26 -17.89
C ALA A 136 -9.42 -0.04 -17.27
N LEU A 137 -9.83 0.93 -18.08
CA LEU A 137 -10.49 2.15 -17.61
C LEU A 137 -11.70 1.85 -16.73
N ASP A 138 -12.51 0.86 -17.09
CA ASP A 138 -13.68 0.47 -16.29
C ASP A 138 -13.31 -0.15 -14.95
N TRP A 139 -12.09 -0.65 -14.81
CA TRP A 139 -11.58 -1.22 -13.58
C TRP A 139 -11.02 -0.17 -12.63
N VAL A 140 -10.44 0.90 -13.16
CA VAL A 140 -9.73 1.90 -12.34
C VAL A 140 -10.53 3.18 -12.16
N ARG A 141 -11.36 3.57 -13.13
CA ARG A 141 -12.17 4.80 -13.07
C ARG A 141 -13.02 4.88 -11.80
N PRO A 142 -13.80 3.87 -11.41
CA PRO A 142 -14.62 3.94 -10.19
C PRO A 142 -13.81 4.20 -8.93
N ALA A 143 -12.59 3.66 -8.86
CA ALA A 143 -11.69 3.90 -7.73
C ALA A 143 -11.12 5.32 -7.72
N PHE A 144 -10.76 5.89 -8.89
CA PHE A 144 -10.36 7.29 -9.00
C PHE A 144 -11.48 8.25 -8.61
N GLU A 145 -12.71 8.00 -9.09
CA GLU A 145 -13.91 8.78 -8.76
C GLU A 145 -14.17 8.74 -7.24
N LYS A 146 -14.08 7.57 -6.63
CA LYS A 146 -14.23 7.42 -5.18
C LYS A 146 -13.12 8.15 -4.40
N CYS A 147 -11.88 8.09 -4.85
CA CYS A 147 -10.79 8.84 -4.22
C CYS A 147 -11.01 10.36 -4.32
N ALA A 148 -11.50 10.85 -5.46
CA ALA A 148 -11.84 12.27 -5.65
C ALA A 148 -13.00 12.69 -4.73
N GLU A 149 -14.05 11.88 -4.62
CA GLU A 149 -15.18 12.10 -3.70
C GLU A 149 -14.69 12.19 -2.25
N LEU A 150 -13.76 11.34 -1.85
CA LEU A 150 -13.21 11.28 -0.49
C LEU A 150 -12.09 12.29 -0.22
N GLY A 151 -11.62 13.01 -1.25
CA GLY A 151 -10.52 13.96 -1.14
C GLY A 151 -9.18 13.32 -0.77
N VAL A 152 -8.94 12.05 -1.18
CA VAL A 152 -7.68 11.35 -0.91
C VAL A 152 -6.84 11.23 -2.18
N PRO A 153 -5.50 11.45 -2.09
CA PRO A 153 -4.61 11.32 -3.23
C PRO A 153 -4.45 9.86 -3.66
N VAL A 154 -4.20 9.70 -4.97
CA VAL A 154 -3.85 8.41 -5.55
C VAL A 154 -2.39 8.42 -5.97
N VAL A 155 -1.64 7.41 -5.54
CA VAL A 155 -0.29 7.13 -6.01
C VAL A 155 -0.34 5.94 -6.97
N THR A 156 0.25 6.10 -8.14
CA THR A 156 0.34 5.02 -9.12
C THR A 156 1.80 4.76 -9.50
N THR A 157 2.17 3.50 -9.56
CA THR A 157 3.48 3.09 -10.06
C THR A 157 3.31 2.57 -11.48
N VAL A 158 3.93 3.28 -12.42
CA VAL A 158 3.97 2.88 -13.83
C VAL A 158 5.37 2.39 -14.16
N ALA A 159 5.55 1.08 -14.29
CA ALA A 159 6.78 0.52 -14.82
C ALA A 159 6.68 0.41 -16.34
N VAL A 160 7.47 1.18 -17.05
CA VAL A 160 7.66 1.01 -18.49
C VAL A 160 8.58 -0.21 -18.67
N ARG A 161 7.99 -1.36 -19.02
CA ARG A 161 8.78 -2.51 -19.45
C ARG A 161 9.37 -2.15 -20.81
N LYS A 162 10.66 -1.82 -20.87
CA LYS A 162 11.38 -1.75 -22.15
C LYS A 162 11.20 -3.13 -22.81
N ARG A 163 10.42 -3.19 -23.89
CA ARG A 163 10.42 -4.40 -24.73
C ARG A 163 11.87 -4.56 -25.19
N GLY A 164 12.50 -5.65 -24.79
CA GLY A 164 13.78 -6.02 -25.36
C GLY A 164 13.66 -6.05 -26.87
N LEU A 165 14.59 -5.36 -27.51
CA LEU A 165 14.89 -5.50 -28.94
C LEU A 165 15.41 -6.93 -29.17
#